data_19716a6a11d52ea352fb5ac93eb02830
#
_entry.id   19716a6a11d52ea352fb5ac93eb02830
#
_cell.length_a   1.000
_cell.length_b   1.000
_cell.length_c   1.000
_cell.angle_alpha   90.00
_cell.angle_beta   90.00
_cell.angle_gamma   90.00
#
_symmetry.space_group_name_H-M   'P 1'
#
loop_
_entity.id
_entity.type
_entity.pdbx_description
1 polymer ?
#
loop_
_entity_poly.entity_id
_entity_poly.type
_entity_poly.pdbx_seq_one_letter_code
_entity_poly.pdbx_strand_id
1 'polypeptide(L)'
;MSKKESTFLNMIISLFAITIIAGAALGFINDVTEGPIAKAKLERKVNALKQVLPEFNNNPVELVKLIKSDKAKDSIEIYTGMMDDKPIGIAVIGSSEKGYSGLVKIMVGFNLDASIKNIVVLEQKETPGLGTKMKGEKFMRQFRVKRPSEFKLKPKKDGGDVDAISGATISTRAFCEATQMAYDVFVETNPSKN
;
A
#
# COMPACT_ATOMS: atom_id res chain seq x y z
N MET A 1 54.11 -19.52 -8.51
CA MET A 1 53.17 -18.42 -8.23
C MET A 1 53.60 -17.74 -6.96
N SER A 2 54.21 -16.53 -7.03
CA SER A 2 54.63 -15.78 -5.85
C SER A 2 53.37 -15.32 -5.07
N LYS A 3 53.25 -15.72 -3.81
CA LYS A 3 52.27 -15.19 -2.88
C LYS A 3 52.53 -13.69 -2.73
N LYS A 4 51.70 -12.87 -3.34
CA LYS A 4 51.73 -11.41 -3.12
C LYS A 4 51.35 -11.21 -1.65
N GLU A 5 52.34 -10.78 -0.83
CA GLU A 5 52.04 -10.41 0.58
C GLU A 5 51.03 -9.27 0.59
N SER A 6 49.99 -9.41 1.38
CA SER A 6 48.94 -8.40 1.53
C SER A 6 49.48 -7.24 2.37
N THR A 7 50.10 -6.27 1.69
CA THR A 7 50.50 -5.02 2.32
C THR A 7 49.25 -4.22 2.67
N PHE A 8 49.25 -3.53 3.84
CA PHE A 8 48.14 -2.69 4.30
C PHE A 8 47.60 -1.76 3.20
N LEU A 9 48.51 -1.14 2.41
CA LEU A 9 48.17 -0.29 1.29
C LEU A 9 47.38 -1.04 0.18
N ASN A 10 47.79 -2.27 -0.14
CA ASN A 10 47.08 -3.09 -1.14
C ASN A 10 45.66 -3.46 -0.70
N MET A 11 45.45 -3.67 0.61
CA MET A 11 44.12 -3.93 1.17
C MET A 11 43.22 -2.71 1.04
N ILE A 12 43.74 -1.51 1.36
CA ILE A 12 42.99 -0.24 1.20
C ILE A 12 42.63 0.00 -0.27
N ILE A 13 43.59 -0.14 -1.16
CA ILE A 13 43.34 0.07 -2.62
C ILE A 13 42.30 -0.92 -3.15
N SER A 14 42.39 -2.19 -2.76
CA SER A 14 41.45 -3.22 -3.18
C SER A 14 40.04 -2.93 -2.66
N LEU A 15 39.89 -2.55 -1.37
CA LEU A 15 38.61 -2.19 -0.78
C LEU A 15 38.02 -0.97 -1.47
N PHE A 16 38.81 0.06 -1.72
CA PHE A 16 38.38 1.28 -2.39
C PHE A 16 37.92 1.01 -3.84
N ALA A 17 38.68 0.21 -4.58
CA ALA A 17 38.31 -0.19 -5.94
C ALA A 17 36.97 -0.96 -5.96
N ILE A 18 36.78 -1.92 -5.04
CA ILE A 18 35.53 -2.69 -4.96
C ILE A 18 34.35 -1.78 -4.62
N THR A 19 34.52 -0.84 -3.66
CA THR A 19 33.42 0.05 -3.26
C THR A 19 33.04 1.02 -4.39
N ILE A 20 34.02 1.55 -5.14
CA ILE A 20 33.73 2.40 -6.30
C ILE A 20 32.97 1.63 -7.38
N ILE A 21 33.45 0.43 -7.74
CA ILE A 21 32.82 -0.40 -8.77
C ILE A 21 31.38 -0.76 -8.35
N ALA A 22 31.21 -1.21 -7.10
CA ALA A 22 29.89 -1.57 -6.56
C ALA A 22 28.95 -0.35 -6.50
N GLY A 23 29.44 0.81 -6.04
CA GLY A 23 28.68 2.04 -5.99
C GLY A 23 28.24 2.52 -7.38
N ALA A 24 29.16 2.51 -8.33
CA ALA A 24 28.87 2.88 -9.72
C ALA A 24 27.86 1.92 -10.36
N ALA A 25 27.99 0.61 -10.16
CA ALA A 25 27.05 -0.39 -10.65
C ALA A 25 25.66 -0.21 -10.04
N LEU A 26 25.54 0.01 -8.73
CA LEU A 26 24.27 0.25 -8.05
C LEU A 26 23.61 1.55 -8.54
N GLY A 27 24.38 2.65 -8.68
CA GLY A 27 23.88 3.91 -9.22
C GLY A 27 23.34 3.74 -10.64
N PHE A 28 24.10 3.10 -11.52
CA PHE A 28 23.66 2.83 -12.90
C PHE A 28 22.38 1.98 -12.95
N ILE A 29 22.28 0.91 -12.14
CA ILE A 29 21.09 0.08 -12.08
C ILE A 29 19.90 0.90 -11.58
N ASN A 30 20.10 1.74 -10.55
CA ASN A 30 19.03 2.61 -10.03
C ASN A 30 18.49 3.53 -11.13
N ASP A 31 19.37 4.23 -11.84
CA ASP A 31 18.97 5.18 -12.91
C ASP A 31 18.19 4.48 -14.04
N VAL A 32 18.62 3.28 -14.44
CA VAL A 32 17.95 2.51 -15.50
C VAL A 32 16.60 1.96 -15.03
N THR A 33 16.45 1.64 -13.73
CA THR A 33 15.24 0.98 -13.21
C THR A 33 14.19 1.95 -12.66
N GLU A 34 14.55 3.21 -12.34
CA GLU A 34 13.63 4.19 -11.75
C GLU A 34 12.42 4.45 -12.65
N GLY A 35 12.63 4.71 -13.94
CA GLY A 35 11.56 4.96 -14.90
C GLY A 35 10.57 3.79 -15.04
N PRO A 36 11.04 2.58 -15.36
CA PRO A 36 10.19 1.38 -15.39
C PRO A 36 9.44 1.10 -14.08
N ILE A 37 10.08 1.30 -12.92
CA ILE A 37 9.44 1.13 -11.60
C ILE A 37 8.32 2.14 -11.41
N ALA A 38 8.54 3.42 -11.72
CA ALA A 38 7.54 4.48 -11.62
C ALA A 38 6.32 4.18 -12.50
N LYS A 39 6.56 3.75 -13.76
CA LYS A 39 5.50 3.33 -14.68
C LYS A 39 4.71 2.15 -14.16
N ALA A 40 5.37 1.12 -13.66
CA ALA A 40 4.71 -0.06 -13.08
C ALA A 40 3.89 0.29 -11.82
N LYS A 41 4.34 1.22 -10.99
CA LYS A 41 3.58 1.72 -9.84
C LYS A 41 2.32 2.46 -10.27
N LEU A 42 2.40 3.30 -11.31
CA LEU A 42 1.24 4.01 -11.86
C LEU A 42 0.22 3.03 -12.45
N GLU A 43 0.67 2.06 -13.25
CA GLU A 43 -0.20 1.02 -13.82
C GLU A 43 -0.91 0.20 -12.73
N ARG A 44 -0.20 -0.15 -11.64
CA ARG A 44 -0.82 -0.81 -10.48
C ARG A 44 -1.90 0.05 -9.83
N LYS A 45 -1.68 1.36 -9.67
CA LYS A 45 -2.69 2.28 -9.14
C LYS A 45 -3.93 2.34 -10.05
N VAL A 46 -3.74 2.51 -11.35
CA VAL A 46 -4.85 2.54 -12.32
C VAL A 46 -5.63 1.24 -12.29
N ASN A 47 -4.97 0.09 -12.29
CA ASN A 47 -5.61 -1.22 -12.21
C ASN A 47 -6.32 -1.44 -10.87
N ALA A 48 -5.78 -0.91 -9.77
CA ALA A 48 -6.42 -0.95 -8.47
C ALA A 48 -7.70 -0.10 -8.45
N LEU A 49 -7.66 1.12 -9.01
CA LEU A 49 -8.84 2.00 -9.12
C LEU A 49 -10.00 1.32 -9.85
N LYS A 50 -9.72 0.63 -10.97
CA LYS A 50 -10.73 -0.16 -11.71
C LYS A 50 -11.35 -1.30 -10.89
N GLN A 51 -10.61 -1.85 -9.91
CA GLN A 51 -11.09 -2.94 -9.06
C GLN A 51 -11.85 -2.46 -7.83
N VAL A 52 -11.49 -1.27 -7.30
CA VAL A 52 -12.06 -0.78 -6.03
C VAL A 52 -13.21 0.20 -6.23
N LEU A 53 -13.29 0.88 -7.37
CA LEU A 53 -14.39 1.79 -7.68
C LEU A 53 -15.50 1.09 -8.50
N PRO A 54 -16.76 1.58 -8.47
CA PRO A 54 -17.76 1.28 -9.49
C PRO A 54 -17.26 1.68 -10.89
N GLU A 55 -17.96 1.28 -11.94
CA GLU A 55 -17.64 1.73 -13.32
C GLU A 55 -17.64 3.27 -13.39
N PHE A 56 -16.56 3.83 -13.91
CA PHE A 56 -16.35 5.28 -14.01
C PHE A 56 -15.88 5.64 -15.42
N ASN A 57 -16.17 6.86 -15.87
CA ASN A 57 -15.78 7.36 -17.19
C ASN A 57 -14.80 8.54 -17.15
N ASN A 58 -14.38 8.98 -15.95
CA ASN A 58 -13.35 10.00 -15.80
C ASN A 58 -11.93 9.38 -15.69
N ASN A 59 -10.90 10.24 -15.59
CA ASN A 59 -9.53 9.82 -15.22
C ASN A 59 -9.25 10.20 -13.75
N PRO A 60 -9.49 9.30 -12.78
CA PRO A 60 -9.33 9.63 -11.36
C PRO A 60 -7.91 10.02 -10.98
N VAL A 61 -6.89 9.59 -11.76
CA VAL A 61 -5.48 9.85 -11.48
C VAL A 61 -5.14 11.33 -11.69
N GLU A 62 -5.77 12.01 -12.66
CA GLU A 62 -5.59 13.44 -12.91
C GLU A 62 -6.26 14.31 -11.85
N LEU A 63 -7.29 13.79 -11.18
CA LEU A 63 -8.07 14.48 -10.16
C LEU A 63 -7.68 14.07 -8.74
N VAL A 64 -6.47 13.56 -8.54
CA VAL A 64 -5.98 13.12 -7.24
C VAL A 64 -5.94 14.29 -6.25
N LYS A 65 -6.55 14.10 -5.09
CA LYS A 65 -6.43 15.02 -3.96
C LYS A 65 -5.41 14.45 -2.97
N LEU A 66 -4.47 15.30 -2.55
CA LEU A 66 -3.46 14.97 -1.55
C LEU A 66 -3.85 15.61 -0.22
N ILE A 67 -4.05 14.81 0.81
CA ILE A 67 -4.34 15.29 2.17
C ILE A 67 -3.16 14.92 3.07
N LYS A 68 -2.69 15.92 3.83
CA LYS A 68 -1.75 15.70 4.93
C LYS A 68 -2.56 15.25 6.15
N SER A 69 -2.21 14.10 6.69
CA SER A 69 -2.80 13.60 7.93
C SER A 69 -1.70 13.30 8.93
N ASP A 70 -1.91 13.66 10.19
CA ASP A 70 -0.97 13.34 11.28
C ASP A 70 -0.82 11.82 11.51
N LYS A 71 -1.71 11.02 10.91
CA LYS A 71 -1.71 9.56 10.99
C LYS A 71 -0.82 8.88 9.93
N ALA A 72 -0.31 9.63 8.95
CA ALA A 72 0.55 9.11 7.88
C ALA A 72 1.82 9.93 7.73
N LYS A 73 2.95 9.26 7.42
CA LYS A 73 4.21 9.95 7.10
C LYS A 73 4.13 10.74 5.81
N ASP A 74 3.41 10.20 4.82
CA ASP A 74 3.23 10.78 3.50
C ASP A 74 1.81 11.36 3.35
N SER A 75 1.65 12.24 2.36
CA SER A 75 0.32 12.71 1.97
C SER A 75 -0.54 11.55 1.50
N ILE A 76 -1.80 11.51 1.96
CA ILE A 76 -2.76 10.48 1.60
C ILE A 76 -3.41 10.85 0.28
N GLU A 77 -3.40 9.92 -0.66
CA GLU A 77 -3.98 10.08 -1.99
C GLU A 77 -5.46 9.66 -1.98
N ILE A 78 -6.33 10.55 -2.48
CA ILE A 78 -7.77 10.31 -2.63
C ILE A 78 -8.13 10.45 -4.09
N TYR A 79 -8.89 9.51 -4.59
CA TYR A 79 -9.36 9.43 -5.97
C TYR A 79 -10.88 9.38 -6.02
N THR A 80 -11.49 10.23 -6.84
CA THR A 80 -12.94 10.24 -7.02
C THR A 80 -13.29 9.61 -8.37
N GLY A 81 -14.06 8.52 -8.34
CA GLY A 81 -14.69 7.96 -9.53
C GLY A 81 -15.93 8.76 -9.88
N MET A 82 -16.06 9.16 -11.15
CA MET A 82 -17.20 9.90 -11.65
C MET A 82 -17.84 9.18 -12.83
N MET A 83 -19.14 9.32 -12.96
CA MET A 83 -19.93 8.90 -14.11
C MET A 83 -20.81 10.08 -14.51
N ASP A 84 -20.65 10.59 -15.72
CA ASP A 84 -21.39 11.75 -16.25
C ASP A 84 -21.38 12.94 -15.26
N ASP A 85 -20.17 13.34 -14.82
CA ASP A 85 -19.88 14.40 -13.86
C ASP A 85 -20.48 14.22 -12.45
N LYS A 86 -21.02 13.05 -12.14
CA LYS A 86 -21.53 12.72 -10.79
C LYS A 86 -20.54 11.78 -10.08
N PRO A 87 -20.17 12.06 -8.82
CA PRO A 87 -19.35 11.14 -8.04
C PRO A 87 -20.12 9.84 -7.77
N ILE A 88 -19.48 8.70 -8.01
CA ILE A 88 -20.06 7.36 -7.83
C ILE A 88 -19.33 6.53 -6.77
N GLY A 89 -18.15 6.94 -6.38
CA GLY A 89 -17.35 6.30 -5.35
C GLY A 89 -16.02 7.02 -5.13
N ILE A 90 -15.40 6.72 -4.01
CA ILE A 90 -14.12 7.32 -3.62
C ILE A 90 -13.14 6.22 -3.25
N ALA A 91 -11.92 6.30 -3.77
CA ALA A 91 -10.84 5.41 -3.38
C ALA A 91 -9.80 6.20 -2.56
N VAL A 92 -9.36 5.62 -1.45
CA VAL A 92 -8.37 6.21 -0.55
C VAL A 92 -7.21 5.23 -0.36
N ILE A 93 -5.98 5.74 -0.41
CA ILE A 93 -4.81 4.93 -0.08
C ILE A 93 -4.57 5.01 1.42
N GLY A 94 -4.68 3.87 2.10
CA GLY A 94 -4.31 3.71 3.50
C GLY A 94 -3.02 2.93 3.64
N SER A 95 -2.29 3.15 4.73
CA SER A 95 -1.03 2.47 5.02
C SER A 95 -0.84 2.20 6.50
N SER A 96 -0.06 1.18 6.81
CA SER A 96 0.43 0.90 8.17
C SER A 96 1.86 0.39 8.10
N GLU A 97 2.74 0.92 8.95
CA GLU A 97 4.13 0.47 9.10
C GLU A 97 4.25 -0.73 10.06
N LYS A 98 3.13 -1.15 10.66
CA LYS A 98 3.10 -2.19 11.70
C LYS A 98 2.92 -3.61 11.14
N GLY A 99 3.18 -3.83 9.85
CA GLY A 99 3.25 -5.17 9.30
C GLY A 99 4.40 -5.98 9.90
N TYR A 100 4.36 -7.30 9.74
CA TYR A 100 5.45 -8.17 10.22
C TYR A 100 6.78 -7.84 9.53
N SER A 101 6.73 -7.53 8.24
CA SER A 101 7.89 -7.10 7.44
C SER A 101 7.83 -5.60 7.09
N GLY A 102 7.10 -4.79 7.88
CA GLY A 102 6.99 -3.34 7.72
C GLY A 102 5.76 -2.89 6.94
N LEU A 103 5.95 -2.00 5.97
CA LEU A 103 4.86 -1.30 5.27
C LEU A 103 3.85 -2.25 4.61
N VAL A 104 2.58 -2.03 4.95
CA VAL A 104 1.40 -2.53 4.22
C VAL A 104 0.66 -1.33 3.66
N LYS A 105 0.55 -1.21 2.33
CA LYS A 105 -0.13 -0.13 1.63
C LYS A 105 -1.26 -0.68 0.79
N ILE A 106 -2.45 -0.16 0.99
CA ILE A 106 -3.68 -0.65 0.35
C ILE A 106 -4.46 0.49 -0.28
N MET A 107 -5.28 0.19 -1.26
CA MET A 107 -6.29 1.09 -1.79
C MET A 107 -7.66 0.56 -1.40
N VAL A 108 -8.45 1.39 -0.73
CA VAL A 108 -9.81 1.07 -0.29
C VAL A 108 -10.79 1.88 -1.11
N GLY A 109 -11.68 1.22 -1.81
CA GLY A 109 -12.80 1.86 -2.51
C GLY A 109 -14.04 1.88 -1.64
N PHE A 110 -14.64 3.04 -1.51
CA PHE A 110 -15.88 3.27 -0.79
C PHE A 110 -17.00 3.64 -1.76
N ASN A 111 -18.16 3.05 -1.56
CA ASN A 111 -19.39 3.52 -2.16
C ASN A 111 -19.82 4.85 -1.50
N LEU A 112 -20.77 5.55 -2.13
CA LEU A 112 -21.26 6.81 -1.57
C LEU A 112 -21.98 6.64 -0.22
N ASP A 113 -22.41 5.45 0.16
CA ASP A 113 -23.04 5.13 1.44
C ASP A 113 -22.01 4.75 2.54
N ALA A 114 -20.72 5.00 2.31
CA ALA A 114 -19.59 4.67 3.16
C ALA A 114 -19.33 3.16 3.35
N SER A 115 -19.99 2.29 2.59
CA SER A 115 -19.65 0.88 2.56
C SER A 115 -18.37 0.63 1.73
N ILE A 116 -17.57 -0.34 2.15
CA ILE A 116 -16.38 -0.77 1.40
C ILE A 116 -16.84 -1.53 0.14
N LYS A 117 -16.53 -1.01 -1.04
CA LYS A 117 -16.75 -1.69 -2.32
C LYS A 117 -15.77 -2.84 -2.49
N ASN A 118 -14.50 -2.55 -2.40
CA ASN A 118 -13.41 -3.52 -2.50
C ASN A 118 -12.10 -2.93 -1.96
N ILE A 119 -11.11 -3.79 -1.71
CA ILE A 119 -9.77 -3.39 -1.28
C ILE A 119 -8.74 -4.06 -2.20
N VAL A 120 -7.67 -3.35 -2.53
CA VAL A 120 -6.53 -3.88 -3.29
C VAL A 120 -5.24 -3.58 -2.56
N VAL A 121 -4.38 -4.57 -2.37
CA VAL A 121 -3.05 -4.39 -1.78
C VAL A 121 -2.10 -3.85 -2.84
N LEU A 122 -1.62 -2.62 -2.66
CA LEU A 122 -0.66 -1.96 -3.55
C LEU A 122 0.77 -2.40 -3.26
N GLU A 123 1.15 -2.41 -1.96
CA GLU A 123 2.49 -2.76 -1.53
C GLU A 123 2.47 -3.55 -0.22
N GLN A 124 3.29 -4.57 -0.13
CA GLN A 124 3.57 -5.31 1.09
C GLN A 124 4.83 -6.18 0.89
N LYS A 125 5.53 -6.47 1.97
CA LYS A 125 6.74 -7.32 1.99
C LYS A 125 6.57 -8.52 2.92
N GLU A 126 5.31 -8.88 3.23
CA GLU A 126 4.98 -9.94 4.17
C GLU A 126 5.46 -11.33 3.70
N THR A 127 5.64 -12.22 4.65
CA THR A 127 6.11 -13.59 4.40
C THR A 127 5.19 -14.35 3.43
N PRO A 128 5.75 -14.92 2.33
CA PRO A 128 5.00 -15.76 1.40
C PRO A 128 4.25 -16.91 2.10
N GLY A 129 3.01 -17.16 1.70
CA GLY A 129 2.17 -18.20 2.29
C GLY A 129 1.56 -17.88 3.67
N LEU A 130 1.98 -16.76 4.31
CA LEU A 130 1.44 -16.25 5.58
C LEU A 130 0.78 -14.88 5.36
N GLY A 131 1.47 -13.78 5.66
CA GLY A 131 0.92 -12.44 5.52
C GLY A 131 0.47 -12.08 4.10
N THR A 132 1.12 -12.62 3.06
CA THR A 132 0.71 -12.45 1.66
C THR A 132 -0.72 -12.94 1.37
N LYS A 133 -1.31 -13.80 2.23
CA LYS A 133 -2.73 -14.22 2.12
C LYS A 133 -3.72 -13.07 2.30
N MET A 134 -3.28 -11.89 2.76
CA MET A 134 -4.12 -10.70 2.77
C MET A 134 -4.63 -10.31 1.38
N LYS A 135 -3.95 -10.72 0.29
CA LYS A 135 -4.39 -10.52 -1.10
C LYS A 135 -5.44 -11.55 -1.56
N GLY A 136 -5.65 -12.60 -0.78
CA GLY A 136 -6.53 -13.71 -1.15
C GLY A 136 -8.01 -13.37 -0.97
N GLU A 137 -8.85 -13.86 -1.88
CA GLU A 137 -10.30 -13.66 -1.88
C GLU A 137 -10.95 -14.06 -0.56
N LYS A 138 -10.52 -15.17 0.05
CA LYS A 138 -11.04 -15.64 1.34
C LYS A 138 -10.89 -14.58 2.46
N PHE A 139 -9.79 -13.82 2.45
CA PHE A 139 -9.57 -12.76 3.45
C PHE A 139 -10.28 -11.47 3.05
N MET A 140 -10.21 -11.07 1.77
CA MET A 140 -10.76 -9.82 1.28
C MET A 140 -12.29 -9.74 1.34
N ARG A 141 -13.00 -10.86 1.08
CA ARG A 141 -14.46 -10.89 1.02
C ARG A 141 -15.14 -10.43 2.31
N GLN A 142 -14.48 -10.56 3.48
CA GLN A 142 -15.06 -10.18 4.76
C GLN A 142 -15.22 -8.67 4.94
N PHE A 143 -14.52 -7.86 4.13
CA PHE A 143 -14.59 -6.40 4.17
C PHE A 143 -15.64 -5.83 3.21
N ARG A 144 -15.98 -6.57 2.14
CA ARG A 144 -16.91 -6.07 1.11
C ARG A 144 -18.30 -5.82 1.68
N VAL A 145 -18.91 -4.71 1.26
CA VAL A 145 -20.23 -4.23 1.68
C VAL A 145 -20.32 -3.92 3.18
N LYS A 146 -19.17 -3.94 3.89
CA LYS A 146 -19.13 -3.57 5.31
C LYS A 146 -18.96 -2.05 5.46
N ARG A 147 -19.65 -1.50 6.45
CA ARG A 147 -19.48 -0.10 6.89
C ARG A 147 -18.55 -0.09 8.10
N PRO A 148 -17.41 0.58 8.04
CA PRO A 148 -16.50 0.63 9.19
C PRO A 148 -17.06 1.31 10.44
N SER A 149 -18.14 2.08 10.32
CA SER A 149 -18.90 2.60 11.46
C SER A 149 -19.59 1.49 12.28
N GLU A 150 -19.93 0.37 11.66
CA GLU A 150 -20.65 -0.76 12.26
C GLU A 150 -19.78 -2.03 12.35
N PHE A 151 -18.74 -2.11 11.54
CA PHE A 151 -17.81 -3.24 11.44
C PHE A 151 -16.44 -2.86 11.99
N LYS A 152 -16.09 -3.39 13.17
CA LYS A 152 -14.84 -3.07 13.86
C LYS A 152 -13.66 -3.67 13.12
N LEU A 153 -12.87 -2.80 12.45
CA LEU A 153 -11.68 -3.15 11.69
C LEU A 153 -10.50 -3.55 12.59
N LYS A 154 -10.69 -4.61 13.36
CA LYS A 154 -9.69 -5.26 14.20
C LYS A 154 -9.86 -6.78 14.14
N PRO A 155 -8.80 -7.57 14.35
CA PRO A 155 -8.94 -9.02 14.51
C PRO A 155 -9.92 -9.39 15.64
N LYS A 156 -10.69 -10.44 15.47
CA LYS A 156 -11.63 -10.96 16.51
C LYS A 156 -10.96 -11.17 17.85
N LYS A 157 -9.73 -11.68 17.87
CA LYS A 157 -8.95 -11.85 19.11
C LYS A 157 -8.59 -10.54 19.82
N ASP A 158 -8.67 -9.41 19.12
CA ASP A 158 -8.42 -8.07 19.65
C ASP A 158 -9.76 -7.32 19.88
N GLY A 159 -10.89 -8.03 19.89
CA GLY A 159 -12.23 -7.48 20.14
C GLY A 159 -12.86 -6.82 18.91
N GLY A 160 -12.41 -7.15 17.69
CA GLY A 160 -12.98 -6.70 16.43
C GLY A 160 -13.80 -7.78 15.71
N ASP A 161 -14.11 -7.53 14.43
CA ASP A 161 -14.98 -8.39 13.62
C ASP A 161 -14.22 -9.17 12.52
N VAL A 162 -12.92 -8.91 12.36
CA VAL A 162 -12.11 -9.48 11.27
C VAL A 162 -11.53 -10.84 11.65
N ASP A 163 -11.76 -11.86 10.83
CA ASP A 163 -11.07 -13.15 10.94
C ASP A 163 -9.60 -13.00 10.54
N ALA A 164 -8.71 -13.26 11.49
CA ALA A 164 -7.28 -13.12 11.24
C ALA A 164 -6.75 -14.21 10.29
N ILE A 165 -5.74 -13.86 9.51
CA ILE A 165 -4.97 -14.82 8.72
C ILE A 165 -4.23 -15.73 9.70
N SER A 166 -4.44 -17.05 9.56
CA SER A 166 -3.75 -18.05 10.39
C SER A 166 -2.23 -17.90 10.28
N GLY A 167 -1.55 -17.76 11.42
CA GLY A 167 -0.10 -17.55 11.48
C GLY A 167 0.38 -16.15 11.10
N ALA A 168 -0.53 -15.19 10.77
CA ALA A 168 -0.16 -13.84 10.33
C ALA A 168 -1.04 -12.75 10.96
N THR A 169 -1.19 -12.78 12.29
CA THR A 169 -2.04 -11.81 12.99
C THR A 169 -1.47 -10.39 12.96
N ILE A 170 -0.14 -10.24 12.98
CA ILE A 170 0.52 -8.93 12.88
C ILE A 170 0.17 -8.31 11.52
N SER A 171 0.29 -9.07 10.44
CA SER A 171 -0.09 -8.63 9.08
C SER A 171 -1.58 -8.28 9.00
N THR A 172 -2.46 -9.05 9.69
CA THR A 172 -3.89 -8.75 9.76
C THR A 172 -4.17 -7.44 10.49
N ARG A 173 -3.48 -7.16 11.61
CA ARG A 173 -3.60 -5.89 12.34
C ARG A 173 -3.18 -4.71 11.47
N ALA A 174 -2.05 -4.82 10.78
CA ALA A 174 -1.56 -3.78 9.88
C ALA A 174 -2.54 -3.51 8.73
N PHE A 175 -3.13 -4.56 8.15
CA PHE A 175 -4.16 -4.42 7.12
C PHE A 175 -5.41 -3.71 7.67
N CYS A 176 -5.90 -4.09 8.85
CA CYS A 176 -7.04 -3.44 9.51
C CYS A 176 -6.75 -1.97 9.82
N GLU A 177 -5.55 -1.66 10.32
CA GLU A 177 -5.13 -0.28 10.61
C GLU A 177 -5.06 0.57 9.34
N ALA A 178 -4.49 0.04 8.25
CA ALA A 178 -4.47 0.73 6.96
C ALA A 178 -5.89 0.97 6.41
N THR A 179 -6.80 0.00 6.60
CA THR A 179 -8.21 0.15 6.19
C THR A 179 -8.92 1.20 7.04
N GLN A 180 -8.68 1.22 8.35
CA GLN A 180 -9.24 2.23 9.26
C GLN A 180 -8.75 3.63 8.93
N MET A 181 -7.44 3.78 8.65
CA MET A 181 -6.87 5.05 8.20
C MET A 181 -7.57 5.57 6.94
N ALA A 182 -7.75 4.70 5.94
CA ALA A 182 -8.44 5.08 4.71
C ALA A 182 -9.89 5.52 4.97
N TYR A 183 -10.59 4.85 5.89
CA TYR A 183 -11.94 5.21 6.27
C TYR A 183 -12.00 6.55 7.01
N ASP A 184 -11.12 6.79 7.98
CA ASP A 184 -11.04 8.05 8.71
C ASP A 184 -10.90 9.24 7.75
N VAL A 185 -9.99 9.11 6.77
CA VAL A 185 -9.77 10.13 5.74
C VAL A 185 -10.99 10.28 4.80
N PHE A 186 -11.65 9.18 4.45
CA PHE A 186 -12.89 9.21 3.69
C PHE A 186 -13.97 10.02 4.42
N VAL A 187 -14.15 9.82 5.73
CA VAL A 187 -15.14 10.56 6.55
C VAL A 187 -14.77 12.04 6.67
N GLU A 188 -13.49 12.36 6.91
CA GLU A 188 -13.01 13.75 6.98
C GLU A 188 -13.26 14.51 5.68
N THR A 189 -13.20 13.84 4.53
CA THR A 189 -13.42 14.47 3.21
C THR A 189 -14.87 14.52 2.77
N ASN A 190 -15.76 13.75 3.42
CA ASN A 190 -17.20 13.66 3.14
C ASN A 190 -18.04 13.89 4.41
N PRO A 191 -18.03 15.08 5.01
CA PRO A 191 -18.70 15.35 6.30
C PRO A 191 -20.23 15.23 6.26
N SER A 192 -20.84 15.15 5.08
CA SER A 192 -22.31 15.09 4.91
C SER A 192 -22.91 13.69 5.12
N LYS A 193 -22.14 12.71 5.66
CA LYS A 193 -22.60 11.31 5.83
C LYS A 193 -22.26 10.69 7.20
N ASN A 194 -22.21 11.53 8.23
CA ASN A 194 -22.31 11.10 9.63
C ASN A 194 -23.76 11.10 10.10
#